data_bd265a74a00ba1a53bda996f40336931
#
_entry.id   bd265a74a00ba1a53bda996f40336931
#
_cell.length_a   1.000
_cell.length_b   1.000
_cell.length_c   1.000
_cell.angle_alpha   90.00
_cell.angle_beta   90.00
_cell.angle_gamma   90.00
#
_symmetry.space_group_name_H-M   'P 1'
#
loop_
_entity.id
_entity.type
_entity.pdbx_description
1 polymer ?
#
loop_
_entity_poly.entity_id
_entity_poly.type
_entity_poly.pdbx_seq_one_letter_code
_entity_poly.pdbx_strand_id
1 'polypeptide(L)'
;MESRFMRRLRVRFLLTFLAGVIAAGVVPILTSNVSHSKASRYDDLSLFTNVLTLVRGNYVEPIEDSELIRGAVRGMLEQLDPHSSFLDVEAYEEMQVDTKGEFHGLGIEISKQKDGFIEVISPIEGTPADKAGIQARDLIVKICPTEVPEEWEEDCRATKDMTLFEAVSLMRGKRGTEITINIYREGFSEPQPFKVVRDVVKVVSVSGELLEPGYGYVRVRAFQESSVDELEAALAEIHAEAEVPLDGLVLDLRDNPGGLLDQAVRIADLWLSDGLIVYTKGRRENQRQDFLAHGEATEPDYPIAVLVNGGSASASEIVAGALQDQRRALIVGQDTFGMGSVQTVFPLEGDHGLRLTTALYYTPAGRSIQEVGITPDIEVARVNEFASGKQRRRMREADLEGHFTHEDATPEPESESSEPEAAAEEEPDVQLARAIEVLKSWTYFERLREGRHESMQARAPESTPAAQATP
;
A
#
# COMPACT_ATOMS: atom_id res chain seq x y z
N MET A 1 9.71 -85.72 -51.37
CA MET A 1 9.56 -84.26 -51.71
C MET A 1 8.61 -83.54 -50.76
N GLU A 2 7.87 -84.22 -49.97
CA GLU A 2 6.84 -83.67 -49.01
C GLU A 2 7.42 -83.05 -47.72
N SER A 3 8.56 -83.55 -47.23
CA SER A 3 9.04 -83.16 -45.88
C SER A 3 9.55 -81.68 -45.82
N ARG A 4 9.98 -81.15 -46.93
CA ARG A 4 10.48 -79.73 -46.97
C ARG A 4 9.39 -78.66 -47.08
N PHE A 5 8.23 -79.09 -47.64
CA PHE A 5 7.06 -78.20 -47.74
C PHE A 5 6.36 -77.98 -46.36
N MET A 6 6.12 -79.10 -45.65
CA MET A 6 5.53 -79.06 -44.32
C MET A 6 6.40 -78.28 -43.30
N ARG A 7 7.72 -78.35 -43.40
CA ARG A 7 8.64 -77.65 -42.51
C ARG A 7 8.59 -76.15 -42.76
N ARG A 8 8.45 -75.74 -44.03
CA ARG A 8 8.30 -74.28 -44.39
C ARG A 8 6.93 -73.73 -43.97
N LEU A 9 5.89 -74.54 -44.01
CA LEU A 9 4.56 -74.13 -43.55
C LEU A 9 4.50 -73.96 -42.02
N ARG A 10 5.12 -74.86 -41.27
CA ARG A 10 5.22 -74.75 -39.80
C ARG A 10 6.08 -73.54 -39.36
N VAL A 11 7.16 -73.24 -40.01
CA VAL A 11 7.99 -72.10 -39.72
C VAL A 11 7.25 -70.75 -40.03
N ARG A 12 6.50 -70.72 -41.13
CA ARG A 12 5.65 -69.54 -41.44
C ARG A 12 4.50 -69.34 -40.45
N PHE A 13 3.84 -70.44 -40.01
CA PHE A 13 2.82 -70.36 -38.99
C PHE A 13 3.37 -69.94 -37.61
N LEU A 14 4.59 -70.39 -37.26
CA LEU A 14 5.25 -69.99 -36.04
C LEU A 14 5.66 -68.51 -36.07
N LEU A 15 6.17 -68.01 -37.17
CA LEU A 15 6.54 -66.64 -37.34
C LEU A 15 5.35 -65.67 -37.38
N THR A 16 4.21 -66.07 -37.97
CA THR A 16 2.96 -65.29 -37.92
C THR A 16 2.31 -65.29 -36.55
N PHE A 17 2.37 -66.43 -35.81
CA PHE A 17 1.89 -66.48 -34.45
C PHE A 17 2.75 -65.66 -33.50
N LEU A 18 4.08 -65.70 -33.63
CA LEU A 18 5.01 -64.87 -32.83
C LEU A 18 4.86 -63.38 -33.14
N ALA A 19 4.63 -63.00 -34.37
CA ALA A 19 4.34 -61.61 -34.77
C ALA A 19 2.99 -61.14 -34.23
N GLY A 20 1.96 -62.00 -34.17
CA GLY A 20 0.67 -61.70 -33.59
C GLY A 20 0.72 -61.53 -32.05
N VAL A 21 1.52 -62.34 -31.37
CA VAL A 21 1.71 -62.21 -29.91
C VAL A 21 2.51 -60.95 -29.54
N ILE A 22 3.51 -60.57 -30.33
CA ILE A 22 4.25 -59.34 -30.14
C ILE A 22 3.34 -58.11 -30.41
N ALA A 23 2.50 -58.14 -31.44
CA ALA A 23 1.56 -57.05 -31.72
C ALA A 23 0.45 -56.94 -30.65
N ALA A 24 -0.02 -58.05 -30.11
CA ALA A 24 -1.02 -58.05 -29.03
C ALA A 24 -0.43 -57.64 -27.66
N GLY A 25 0.87 -57.82 -27.42
CA GLY A 25 1.58 -57.41 -26.21
C GLY A 25 2.05 -55.95 -26.20
N VAL A 26 2.28 -55.37 -27.36
CA VAL A 26 2.79 -53.96 -27.48
C VAL A 26 1.64 -52.93 -27.50
N VAL A 27 0.46 -53.29 -27.99
CA VAL A 27 -0.69 -52.37 -28.06
C VAL A 27 -1.19 -51.92 -26.69
N PRO A 28 -1.30 -52.77 -25.64
CA PRO A 28 -1.71 -52.30 -24.34
C PRO A 28 -0.62 -51.52 -23.58
N ILE A 29 0.68 -51.64 -23.95
CA ILE A 29 1.78 -50.87 -23.32
C ILE A 29 1.86 -49.46 -23.90
N LEU A 30 1.47 -49.24 -25.14
CA LEU A 30 1.43 -47.91 -25.76
C LEU A 30 0.17 -47.10 -25.43
N THR A 31 -0.90 -47.79 -24.96
CA THR A 31 -2.14 -47.11 -24.56
C THR A 31 -2.24 -46.82 -23.06
N SER A 32 -1.30 -47.32 -22.25
CA SER A 32 -1.30 -47.09 -20.79
C SER A 32 -0.57 -45.80 -20.35
N ASN A 33 -0.06 -45.00 -21.28
CA ASN A 33 0.58 -43.70 -20.96
C ASN A 33 -0.26 -42.46 -21.33
N VAL A 34 -1.55 -42.61 -21.54
CA VAL A 34 -2.43 -41.46 -21.81
C VAL A 34 -3.64 -41.54 -20.89
N SER A 35 -3.45 -41.31 -19.64
CA SER A 35 -4.54 -40.97 -18.73
C SER A 35 -4.05 -40.52 -17.35
N HIS A 36 -3.06 -39.65 -17.28
CA HIS A 36 -2.93 -38.70 -16.16
C HIS A 36 -3.37 -37.35 -16.69
N SER A 37 -4.62 -37.26 -17.04
CA SER A 37 -5.18 -35.98 -17.40
C SER A 37 -6.45 -35.77 -16.61
N LYS A 38 -6.44 -34.66 -15.95
CA LYS A 38 -7.64 -33.93 -15.57
C LYS A 38 -8.58 -34.75 -14.70
N ALA A 39 -8.25 -34.90 -13.43
CA ALA A 39 -9.27 -34.78 -12.42
C ALA A 39 -10.10 -33.57 -12.86
N SER A 40 -11.33 -33.85 -13.27
CA SER A 40 -12.17 -32.86 -13.89
C SER A 40 -12.40 -31.78 -12.81
N ARG A 41 -12.32 -30.50 -13.16
CA ARG A 41 -12.75 -29.40 -12.26
C ARG A 41 -14.13 -29.68 -11.66
N TYR A 42 -14.93 -30.53 -12.30
CA TYR A 42 -16.21 -31.01 -11.81
C TYR A 42 -16.07 -31.99 -10.65
N ASP A 43 -15.01 -32.82 -10.59
CA ASP A 43 -14.82 -33.78 -9.49
C ASP A 43 -14.45 -33.01 -8.21
N ASP A 44 -13.62 -31.99 -8.30
CA ASP A 44 -13.24 -31.12 -7.17
C ASP A 44 -14.45 -30.29 -6.67
N LEU A 45 -15.25 -29.74 -7.59
CA LEU A 45 -16.50 -29.06 -7.23
C LEU A 45 -17.52 -30.00 -6.60
N SER A 46 -17.59 -31.26 -7.08
CA SER A 46 -18.44 -32.30 -6.49
C SER A 46 -18.00 -32.67 -5.09
N LEU A 47 -16.67 -32.75 -4.86
CA LEU A 47 -16.13 -32.99 -3.53
C LEU A 47 -16.52 -31.84 -2.58
N PHE A 48 -16.33 -30.61 -2.99
CA PHE A 48 -16.71 -29.42 -2.20
C PHE A 48 -18.22 -29.45 -1.85
N THR A 49 -19.08 -29.67 -2.83
CA THR A 49 -20.53 -29.72 -2.63
C THR A 49 -20.94 -30.86 -1.70
N ASN A 50 -20.30 -32.05 -1.81
CA ASN A 50 -20.56 -33.18 -0.94
C ASN A 50 -20.16 -32.89 0.51
N VAL A 51 -18.96 -32.27 0.72
CA VAL A 51 -18.51 -31.87 2.06
C VAL A 51 -19.47 -30.84 2.67
N LEU A 52 -19.86 -29.81 1.91
CA LEU A 52 -20.83 -28.80 2.35
C LEU A 52 -22.17 -29.46 2.78
N THR A 53 -22.67 -30.42 1.98
CA THR A 53 -23.90 -31.14 2.27
C THR A 53 -23.79 -31.98 3.56
N LEU A 54 -22.63 -32.64 3.75
CA LEU A 54 -22.37 -33.44 4.95
C LEU A 54 -22.25 -32.58 6.22
N VAL A 55 -21.56 -31.47 6.13
CA VAL A 55 -21.44 -30.51 7.25
C VAL A 55 -22.82 -29.98 7.64
N ARG A 56 -23.56 -29.45 6.67
CA ARG A 56 -24.92 -28.93 6.88
C ARG A 56 -25.88 -29.96 7.50
N GLY A 57 -25.76 -31.23 7.11
CA GLY A 57 -26.68 -32.30 7.57
C GLY A 57 -26.29 -32.98 8.86
N ASN A 58 -25.02 -32.89 9.30
CA ASN A 58 -24.51 -33.70 10.40
C ASN A 58 -23.77 -32.90 11.50
N TYR A 59 -23.45 -31.61 11.26
CA TYR A 59 -22.81 -30.81 12.30
C TYR A 59 -23.75 -30.63 13.51
N VAL A 60 -23.19 -30.57 14.71
CA VAL A 60 -23.94 -30.59 15.98
C VAL A 60 -24.81 -29.34 16.18
N GLU A 61 -24.41 -28.22 15.62
CA GLU A 61 -25.13 -26.94 15.71
C GLU A 61 -25.61 -26.50 14.32
N PRO A 62 -26.75 -25.78 14.22
CA PRO A 62 -27.16 -25.17 12.96
C PRO A 62 -26.12 -24.15 12.49
N ILE A 63 -25.75 -24.20 11.22
CA ILE A 63 -24.79 -23.25 10.59
C ILE A 63 -25.40 -22.75 9.30
N GLU A 64 -25.24 -21.45 9.01
CA GLU A 64 -25.71 -20.85 7.78
C GLU A 64 -24.78 -21.19 6.58
N ASP A 65 -25.37 -21.56 5.46
CA ASP A 65 -24.64 -21.92 4.23
C ASP A 65 -23.71 -20.77 3.79
N SER A 66 -24.14 -19.52 3.95
CA SER A 66 -23.38 -18.31 3.61
C SER A 66 -22.08 -18.19 4.41
N GLU A 67 -22.10 -18.62 5.67
CA GLU A 67 -20.94 -18.58 6.58
C GLU A 67 -19.89 -19.62 6.16
N LEU A 68 -20.33 -20.84 5.86
CA LEU A 68 -19.47 -21.91 5.37
C LEU A 68 -18.83 -21.56 4.03
N ILE A 69 -19.61 -20.97 3.11
CA ILE A 69 -19.11 -20.56 1.79
C ILE A 69 -18.08 -19.43 1.93
N ARG A 70 -18.36 -18.41 2.76
CA ARG A 70 -17.38 -17.32 3.02
C ARG A 70 -16.09 -17.87 3.64
N GLY A 71 -16.19 -18.79 4.60
CA GLY A 71 -15.04 -19.46 5.19
C GLY A 71 -14.20 -20.20 4.15
N ALA A 72 -14.86 -20.91 3.23
CA ALA A 72 -14.17 -21.61 2.14
C ALA A 72 -13.49 -20.64 1.16
N VAL A 73 -14.14 -19.51 0.82
CA VAL A 73 -13.53 -18.46 -0.03
C VAL A 73 -12.31 -17.86 0.66
N ARG A 74 -12.39 -17.51 1.95
CA ARG A 74 -11.24 -17.01 2.72
C ARG A 74 -10.10 -18.02 2.72
N GLY A 75 -10.34 -19.29 3.06
CA GLY A 75 -9.30 -20.33 3.06
C GLY A 75 -8.68 -20.58 1.68
N MET A 76 -9.41 -20.36 0.58
CA MET A 76 -8.85 -20.42 -0.77
C MET A 76 -7.88 -19.26 -1.04
N LEU A 77 -8.19 -18.06 -0.58
CA LEU A 77 -7.36 -16.88 -0.79
C LEU A 77 -6.12 -16.88 0.10
N GLU A 78 -6.23 -17.38 1.34
CA GLU A 78 -5.11 -17.58 2.26
C GLU A 78 -4.01 -18.51 1.71
N GLN A 79 -4.34 -19.35 0.72
CA GLN A 79 -3.36 -20.20 0.03
C GLN A 79 -2.61 -19.48 -1.09
N LEU A 80 -2.92 -18.22 -1.40
CA LEU A 80 -2.29 -17.49 -2.49
C LEU A 80 -1.13 -16.64 -1.99
N ASP A 81 -1.42 -15.67 -1.16
CA ASP A 81 -0.47 -14.70 -0.62
C ASP A 81 -1.11 -13.90 0.55
N PRO A 82 -0.32 -13.17 1.38
CA PRO A 82 -0.86 -12.45 2.54
C PRO A 82 -1.69 -11.21 2.18
N HIS A 83 -1.68 -10.75 0.93
CA HIS A 83 -2.37 -9.54 0.48
C HIS A 83 -3.68 -9.81 -0.24
N SER A 84 -3.88 -11.04 -0.76
CA SER A 84 -5.13 -11.46 -1.38
C SER A 84 -6.18 -11.78 -0.34
N SER A 85 -7.35 -11.14 -0.39
CA SER A 85 -8.38 -11.31 0.63
C SER A 85 -9.80 -11.12 0.08
N PHE A 86 -10.76 -11.80 0.72
CA PHE A 86 -12.17 -11.53 0.56
C PHE A 86 -12.56 -10.39 1.51
N LEU A 87 -13.15 -9.35 0.95
CA LEU A 87 -13.66 -8.19 1.68
C LEU A 87 -15.17 -8.39 1.84
N ASP A 88 -15.64 -8.55 3.06
CA ASP A 88 -17.07 -8.45 3.36
C ASP A 88 -17.53 -6.99 3.18
N VAL A 89 -18.82 -6.74 3.35
CA VAL A 89 -19.41 -5.41 3.08
C VAL A 89 -18.69 -4.33 3.87
N GLU A 90 -18.42 -4.58 5.14
CA GLU A 90 -17.78 -3.62 6.04
C GLU A 90 -16.32 -3.34 5.63
N ALA A 91 -15.52 -4.38 5.41
CA ALA A 91 -14.14 -4.23 4.97
C ALA A 91 -14.03 -3.63 3.55
N TYR A 92 -15.01 -3.88 2.68
CA TYR A 92 -15.04 -3.29 1.35
C TYR A 92 -15.39 -1.80 1.39
N GLU A 93 -16.36 -1.40 2.23
CA GLU A 93 -16.69 0.01 2.48
C GLU A 93 -15.51 0.75 3.11
N GLU A 94 -14.84 0.15 4.10
CA GLU A 94 -13.66 0.74 4.75
C GLU A 94 -12.52 0.96 3.74
N MET A 95 -12.21 -0.04 2.92
CA MET A 95 -11.22 0.09 1.86
C MET A 95 -11.58 1.19 0.85
N GLN A 96 -12.86 1.35 0.50
CA GLN A 96 -13.30 2.46 -0.38
C GLN A 96 -13.10 3.83 0.30
N VAL A 97 -13.35 3.92 1.60
CA VAL A 97 -13.08 5.13 2.39
C VAL A 97 -11.59 5.48 2.38
N ASP A 98 -10.74 4.50 2.65
CA ASP A 98 -9.28 4.68 2.65
C ASP A 98 -8.76 5.12 1.28
N THR A 99 -9.32 4.54 0.21
CA THR A 99 -8.95 4.85 -1.18
C THR A 99 -9.38 6.26 -1.59
N LYS A 100 -10.61 6.65 -1.25
CA LYS A 100 -11.15 7.98 -1.59
C LYS A 100 -10.59 9.09 -0.71
N GLY A 101 -10.14 8.78 0.49
CA GLY A 101 -9.72 9.76 1.48
C GLY A 101 -10.89 10.54 2.09
N GLU A 102 -12.10 9.99 2.02
CA GLU A 102 -13.28 10.61 2.60
C GLU A 102 -14.24 9.57 3.17
N PHE A 103 -14.89 9.92 4.25
CA PHE A 103 -15.94 9.10 4.86
C PHE A 103 -17.13 9.94 5.27
N HIS A 104 -18.27 9.30 5.45
CA HIS A 104 -19.46 9.96 5.96
C HIS A 104 -19.55 9.79 7.48
N GLY A 105 -19.51 10.89 8.23
CA GLY A 105 -19.51 10.85 9.68
C GLY A 105 -19.59 12.23 10.31
N LEU A 106 -19.05 12.34 11.53
CA LEU A 106 -19.08 13.57 12.33
C LEU A 106 -17.83 14.41 12.17
N GLY A 107 -16.67 13.81 11.88
CA GLY A 107 -15.38 14.50 11.81
C GLY A 107 -14.81 14.78 13.21
N ILE A 108 -14.60 13.72 13.97
CA ILE A 108 -14.04 13.78 15.34
C ILE A 108 -12.90 12.79 15.43
N GLU A 109 -11.77 13.23 15.94
CA GLU A 109 -10.71 12.37 16.41
C GLU A 109 -10.99 11.99 17.86
N ILE A 110 -10.99 10.69 18.16
CA ILE A 110 -11.42 10.16 19.45
C ILE A 110 -10.44 9.15 20.02
N SER A 111 -10.42 9.04 21.33
CA SER A 111 -9.71 7.99 22.04
C SER A 111 -10.61 7.35 23.11
N LYS A 112 -10.22 6.17 23.56
CA LYS A 112 -10.91 5.49 24.65
C LYS A 112 -9.90 4.80 25.55
N GLN A 113 -9.90 5.18 26.83
CA GLN A 113 -9.18 4.42 27.85
C GLN A 113 -9.99 3.17 28.21
N LYS A 114 -9.31 2.14 28.67
CA LYS A 114 -9.96 0.90 29.14
C LYS A 114 -11.02 1.23 30.19
N ASP A 115 -12.24 0.74 29.97
CA ASP A 115 -13.40 0.94 30.84
C ASP A 115 -13.86 2.41 31.03
N GLY A 116 -13.34 3.35 30.22
CA GLY A 116 -13.71 4.76 30.23
C GLY A 116 -14.78 5.13 29.19
N PHE A 117 -15.24 6.38 29.26
CA PHE A 117 -16.01 7.00 28.19
C PHE A 117 -15.07 7.34 27.02
N ILE A 118 -15.66 7.61 25.84
CA ILE A 118 -14.92 8.07 24.69
C ILE A 118 -14.60 9.56 24.86
N GLU A 119 -13.32 9.91 24.71
CA GLU A 119 -12.82 11.27 24.78
C GLU A 119 -12.58 11.81 23.36
N VAL A 120 -13.02 13.05 23.11
CA VAL A 120 -12.71 13.80 21.91
C VAL A 120 -11.30 14.36 22.05
N ILE A 121 -10.39 13.89 21.19
CA ILE A 121 -9.05 14.46 21.07
C ILE A 121 -9.16 15.83 20.39
N SER A 122 -9.82 15.88 19.22
CA SER A 122 -10.06 17.10 18.46
C SER A 122 -11.23 16.92 17.49
N PRO A 123 -12.12 17.91 17.32
CA PRO A 123 -12.95 17.99 16.14
C PRO A 123 -12.09 18.41 14.95
N ILE A 124 -12.38 17.86 13.78
CA ILE A 124 -11.73 18.26 12.50
C ILE A 124 -12.40 19.55 12.02
N GLU A 125 -11.61 20.56 11.69
CA GLU A 125 -12.08 21.88 11.27
C GLU A 125 -13.04 21.80 10.06
N GLY A 126 -14.11 22.59 10.11
CA GLY A 126 -15.11 22.67 9.05
C GLY A 126 -16.08 21.47 8.96
N THR A 127 -15.92 20.44 9.80
CA THR A 127 -16.75 19.25 9.82
C THR A 127 -18.08 19.45 10.59
N PRO A 128 -19.02 18.49 10.53
CA PRO A 128 -20.26 18.55 11.30
C PRO A 128 -20.05 18.70 12.81
N ALA A 129 -19.05 18.04 13.37
CA ALA A 129 -18.75 18.10 14.80
C ALA A 129 -18.24 19.49 15.23
N ASP A 130 -17.36 20.07 14.45
CA ASP A 130 -16.84 21.42 14.67
C ASP A 130 -17.98 22.46 14.60
N LYS A 131 -18.82 22.38 13.57
CA LYS A 131 -20.02 23.24 13.41
C LYS A 131 -21.04 23.05 14.52
N ALA A 132 -21.13 21.87 15.13
CA ALA A 132 -21.98 21.60 16.28
C ALA A 132 -21.39 22.11 17.60
N GLY A 133 -20.14 22.61 17.60
CA GLY A 133 -19.48 23.15 18.79
C GLY A 133 -18.92 22.07 19.73
N ILE A 134 -18.61 20.90 19.22
CA ILE A 134 -17.87 19.85 19.93
C ILE A 134 -16.42 20.34 20.11
N GLN A 135 -15.78 20.03 21.23
CA GLN A 135 -14.47 20.55 21.60
C GLN A 135 -13.53 19.43 22.05
N ALA A 136 -12.25 19.70 22.01
CA ALA A 136 -11.24 18.82 22.58
C ALA A 136 -11.51 18.59 24.09
N ARG A 137 -11.27 17.37 24.57
CA ARG A 137 -11.55 16.88 25.94
C ARG A 137 -13.03 16.71 26.30
N ASP A 138 -13.95 16.86 25.34
CA ASP A 138 -15.34 16.44 25.55
C ASP A 138 -15.40 14.93 25.78
N LEU A 139 -16.24 14.49 26.73
CA LEU A 139 -16.50 13.08 26.94
C LEU A 139 -17.85 12.72 26.29
N ILE A 140 -17.81 11.88 25.27
CA ILE A 140 -19.03 11.30 24.71
C ILE A 140 -19.52 10.20 25.64
N VAL A 141 -20.57 10.46 26.39
CA VAL A 141 -21.05 9.52 27.40
C VAL A 141 -22.11 8.56 26.88
N LYS A 142 -22.94 8.99 25.91
CA LYS A 142 -23.95 8.15 25.27
C LYS A 142 -24.05 8.49 23.78
N ILE A 143 -24.36 7.49 22.95
CA ILE A 143 -24.69 7.61 21.53
C ILE A 143 -26.15 7.16 21.35
N CYS A 144 -26.91 7.97 20.61
CA CYS A 144 -28.32 7.74 20.31
C CYS A 144 -28.49 7.82 18.78
N PRO A 145 -28.41 6.70 18.05
CA PRO A 145 -28.65 6.65 16.61
C PRO A 145 -30.11 6.91 16.30
N THR A 146 -30.41 7.45 15.12
CA THR A 146 -31.81 7.66 14.68
C THR A 146 -32.50 6.33 14.37
N GLU A 147 -31.75 5.38 13.83
CA GLU A 147 -32.19 3.99 13.63
C GLU A 147 -31.56 3.15 14.75
N VAL A 148 -32.36 2.84 15.77
CA VAL A 148 -31.90 2.08 16.93
C VAL A 148 -31.79 0.60 16.56
N PRO A 149 -30.64 -0.06 16.80
CA PRO A 149 -30.51 -1.50 16.59
C PRO A 149 -31.57 -2.30 17.37
N GLU A 150 -32.16 -3.33 16.75
CA GLU A 150 -33.24 -4.13 17.35
C GLU A 150 -32.84 -4.81 18.67
N GLU A 151 -31.53 -5.01 18.89
CA GLU A 151 -30.98 -5.65 20.09
C GLU A 151 -30.86 -4.68 21.28
N TRP A 152 -31.14 -3.38 21.09
CA TRP A 152 -31.02 -2.39 22.13
C TRP A 152 -32.33 -2.26 22.91
N GLU A 153 -32.25 -2.28 24.26
CA GLU A 153 -33.39 -2.05 25.14
C GLU A 153 -33.74 -0.56 25.27
N GLU A 154 -32.77 0.34 25.03
CA GLU A 154 -32.90 1.80 25.13
C GLU A 154 -32.52 2.46 23.82
N ASP A 155 -33.06 3.65 23.54
CA ASP A 155 -32.73 4.45 22.32
C ASP A 155 -31.26 4.94 22.31
N CYS A 156 -30.58 4.89 23.42
CA CYS A 156 -29.22 5.37 23.62
C CYS A 156 -28.39 4.35 24.39
N ARG A 157 -27.15 4.14 23.99
CA ARG A 157 -26.23 3.26 24.72
C ARG A 157 -25.02 4.05 25.24
N ALA A 158 -24.56 3.70 26.45
CA ALA A 158 -23.39 4.33 27.05
C ALA A 158 -22.11 3.91 26.39
N THR A 159 -21.23 4.86 26.06
CA THR A 159 -19.97 4.58 25.35
C THR A 159 -18.96 3.78 26.15
N LYS A 160 -19.07 3.79 27.49
CA LYS A 160 -18.26 2.93 28.38
C LYS A 160 -18.48 1.43 28.09
N ASP A 161 -19.73 1.08 27.69
CA ASP A 161 -20.16 -0.30 27.43
C ASP A 161 -19.97 -0.73 25.95
N MET A 162 -19.30 0.06 25.13
CA MET A 162 -18.98 -0.19 23.74
C MET A 162 -17.48 -0.29 23.53
N THR A 163 -17.04 -1.00 22.52
CA THR A 163 -15.69 -0.85 21.98
C THR A 163 -15.55 0.48 21.22
N LEU A 164 -14.32 0.95 21.00
CA LEU A 164 -14.08 2.13 20.18
C LEU A 164 -14.63 1.93 18.76
N PHE A 165 -14.45 0.73 18.19
CA PHE A 165 -14.93 0.35 16.89
C PHE A 165 -16.47 0.43 16.77
N GLU A 166 -17.21 -0.17 17.71
CA GLU A 166 -18.69 -0.08 17.74
C GLU A 166 -19.17 1.38 17.77
N ALA A 167 -18.52 2.23 18.55
CA ALA A 167 -18.88 3.64 18.62
C ALA A 167 -18.57 4.38 17.31
N VAL A 168 -17.44 4.10 16.66
CA VAL A 168 -17.09 4.67 15.35
C VAL A 168 -18.10 4.25 14.29
N SER A 169 -18.48 2.97 14.24
CA SER A 169 -19.48 2.44 13.30
C SER A 169 -20.83 3.12 13.46
N LEU A 170 -21.25 3.39 14.71
CA LEU A 170 -22.48 4.13 14.99
C LEU A 170 -22.40 5.62 14.62
N MET A 171 -21.21 6.25 14.80
CA MET A 171 -21.01 7.66 14.44
C MET A 171 -20.85 7.86 12.93
N ARG A 172 -20.33 6.87 12.18
CA ARG A 172 -20.38 6.81 10.73
C ARG A 172 -21.81 6.53 10.24
N GLY A 173 -22.08 6.69 8.95
CA GLY A 173 -23.37 6.37 8.34
C GLY A 173 -23.68 7.28 7.16
N LYS A 174 -24.82 7.07 6.54
CA LYS A 174 -25.19 7.78 5.29
C LYS A 174 -25.20 9.30 5.47
N ARG A 175 -24.65 10.02 4.50
CA ARG A 175 -24.69 11.48 4.43
C ARG A 175 -26.10 12.01 4.60
N GLY A 176 -26.26 13.06 5.42
CA GLY A 176 -27.54 13.70 5.69
C GLY A 176 -28.38 13.03 6.76
N THR A 177 -27.96 11.90 7.35
CA THR A 177 -28.62 11.30 8.50
C THR A 177 -28.18 11.97 9.80
N GLU A 178 -29.10 12.10 10.76
CA GLU A 178 -28.85 12.71 12.07
C GLU A 178 -28.44 11.64 13.09
N ILE A 179 -27.57 12.03 14.03
CA ILE A 179 -27.25 11.26 15.22
C ILE A 179 -27.21 12.22 16.41
N THR A 180 -27.62 11.74 17.59
CA THR A 180 -27.46 12.49 18.84
C THR A 180 -26.37 11.87 19.69
N ILE A 181 -25.36 12.67 20.07
CA ILE A 181 -24.34 12.27 21.05
C ILE A 181 -24.48 13.11 22.31
N ASN A 182 -24.45 12.46 23.45
CA ASN A 182 -24.51 13.13 24.74
C ASN A 182 -23.08 13.39 25.23
N ILE A 183 -22.75 14.64 25.41
CA ILE A 183 -21.41 15.11 25.78
C ILE A 183 -21.41 15.64 27.19
N TYR A 184 -20.45 15.18 27.97
CA TYR A 184 -20.06 15.82 29.23
C TYR A 184 -18.81 16.66 29.02
N ARG A 185 -18.86 17.90 29.42
CA ARG A 185 -17.76 18.87 29.35
C ARG A 185 -17.57 19.52 30.71
N GLU A 186 -16.35 19.87 31.07
CA GLU A 186 -16.07 20.61 32.28
C GLU A 186 -16.90 21.90 32.33
N GLY A 187 -17.65 22.08 33.40
CA GLY A 187 -18.60 23.19 33.55
C GLY A 187 -20.08 22.84 33.24
N PHE A 188 -20.33 21.65 32.68
CA PHE A 188 -21.72 21.17 32.55
C PHE A 188 -22.18 20.48 33.82
N SER A 189 -23.42 20.81 34.28
CA SER A 189 -24.05 20.14 35.45
C SER A 189 -24.46 18.69 35.16
N GLU A 190 -24.77 18.41 33.88
CA GLU A 190 -25.16 17.10 33.35
C GLU A 190 -24.77 16.99 31.86
N PRO A 191 -24.67 15.77 31.29
CA PRO A 191 -24.40 15.60 29.89
C PRO A 191 -25.44 16.27 28.98
N GLN A 192 -24.99 17.01 27.98
CA GLN A 192 -25.86 17.73 27.06
C GLN A 192 -25.97 16.99 25.69
N PRO A 193 -27.16 16.94 25.08
CA PRO A 193 -27.35 16.32 23.79
C PRO A 193 -26.86 17.24 22.63
N PHE A 194 -25.99 16.75 21.79
CA PHE A 194 -25.55 17.39 20.55
C PHE A 194 -26.13 16.62 19.35
N LYS A 195 -26.96 17.27 18.58
CA LYS A 195 -27.49 16.74 17.33
C LYS A 195 -26.54 17.08 16.20
N VAL A 196 -26.03 16.07 15.53
CA VAL A 196 -25.06 16.22 14.44
C VAL A 196 -25.58 15.49 13.21
N VAL A 197 -25.58 16.19 12.07
CA VAL A 197 -25.93 15.61 10.78
C VAL A 197 -24.66 15.12 10.11
N ARG A 198 -24.58 13.83 9.79
CA ARG A 198 -23.43 13.24 9.11
C ARG A 198 -23.22 13.89 7.77
N ASP A 199 -21.97 14.24 7.46
CA ASP A 199 -21.57 14.75 6.15
C ASP A 199 -20.25 14.11 5.74
N VAL A 200 -19.76 14.47 4.56
CA VAL A 200 -18.44 14.07 4.07
C VAL A 200 -17.36 14.68 4.96
N VAL A 201 -16.50 13.84 5.47
CA VAL A 201 -15.30 14.21 6.21
C VAL A 201 -14.09 13.83 5.37
N LYS A 202 -13.29 14.80 4.97
CA LYS A 202 -12.05 14.55 4.23
C LYS A 202 -10.92 14.23 5.17
N VAL A 203 -10.15 13.20 4.82
CA VAL A 203 -8.91 12.85 5.49
C VAL A 203 -7.77 13.45 4.69
N VAL A 204 -7.12 14.48 5.24
CA VAL A 204 -6.00 15.14 4.56
C VAL A 204 -4.82 14.19 4.50
N SER A 205 -4.46 13.78 3.29
CA SER A 205 -3.35 12.85 3.02
C SER A 205 -2.00 13.55 2.89
N VAL A 206 -1.99 14.84 2.53
CA VAL A 206 -0.77 15.64 2.33
C VAL A 206 -0.78 16.87 3.21
N SER A 207 0.36 17.21 3.80
CA SER A 207 0.58 18.47 4.50
C SER A 207 1.95 19.03 4.11
N GLY A 208 2.07 20.35 4.04
CA GLY A 208 3.30 21.02 3.70
C GLY A 208 3.55 22.26 4.55
N GLU A 209 4.81 22.64 4.71
CA GLU A 209 5.25 23.87 5.39
C GLU A 209 6.62 24.31 4.90
N LEU A 210 6.91 25.59 5.07
CA LEU A 210 8.24 26.15 4.86
C LEU A 210 9.03 26.03 6.17
N LEU A 211 9.99 25.09 6.25
CA LEU A 211 10.79 24.88 7.47
C LEU A 211 11.74 26.03 7.76
N GLU A 212 12.40 26.53 6.72
CA GLU A 212 13.36 27.63 6.78
C GLU A 212 13.37 28.36 5.42
N PRO A 213 13.87 29.61 5.34
CA PRO A 213 13.96 30.31 4.05
C PRO A 213 14.64 29.45 2.97
N GLY A 214 13.92 29.15 1.90
CA GLY A 214 14.37 28.34 0.78
C GLY A 214 14.25 26.82 0.94
N TYR A 215 13.78 26.28 2.08
CA TYR A 215 13.64 24.83 2.28
C TYR A 215 12.21 24.44 2.65
N GLY A 216 11.52 23.82 1.69
CA GLY A 216 10.18 23.29 1.86
C GLY A 216 10.17 21.86 2.45
N TYR A 217 9.08 21.53 3.11
CA TYR A 217 8.78 20.19 3.60
C TYR A 217 7.36 19.80 3.21
N VAL A 218 7.19 18.62 2.66
CA VAL A 218 5.88 18.04 2.35
C VAL A 218 5.85 16.63 2.87
N ARG A 219 4.79 16.26 3.57
CA ARG A 219 4.52 14.90 4.05
C ARG A 219 3.32 14.32 3.34
N VAL A 220 3.50 13.16 2.70
CA VAL A 220 2.43 12.35 2.12
C VAL A 220 2.21 11.15 3.02
N ARG A 221 1.02 11.05 3.65
CA ARG A 221 0.67 10.00 4.61
C ARG A 221 0.07 8.76 3.96
N ALA A 222 -0.62 8.96 2.82
CA ALA A 222 -1.24 7.89 2.02
C ALA A 222 -1.43 8.40 0.59
N PHE A 223 -1.62 7.47 -0.36
CA PHE A 223 -1.93 7.81 -1.75
C PHE A 223 -3.42 7.58 -2.01
N GLN A 224 -4.22 8.61 -1.75
CA GLN A 224 -5.67 8.67 -1.92
C GLN A 224 -6.03 9.41 -3.22
N GLU A 225 -7.30 9.35 -3.66
CA GLU A 225 -7.74 10.01 -4.90
C GLU A 225 -7.40 11.51 -4.97
N SER A 226 -7.36 12.20 -3.81
CA SER A 226 -7.06 13.63 -3.69
C SER A 226 -5.59 13.98 -3.50
N SER A 227 -4.69 12.98 -3.33
CA SER A 227 -3.32 13.23 -2.85
C SER A 227 -2.47 14.10 -3.77
N VAL A 228 -2.63 13.97 -5.10
CA VAL A 228 -1.93 14.86 -6.05
C VAL A 228 -2.40 16.30 -5.92
N ASP A 229 -3.72 16.51 -5.90
CA ASP A 229 -4.32 17.84 -5.83
C ASP A 229 -3.94 18.52 -4.49
N GLU A 230 -3.92 17.75 -3.39
CA GLU A 230 -3.45 18.23 -2.07
C GLU A 230 -1.94 18.56 -2.08
N LEU A 231 -1.13 17.75 -2.76
CA LEU A 231 0.30 18.00 -2.90
C LEU A 231 0.58 19.26 -3.71
N GLU A 232 -0.08 19.44 -4.85
CA GLU A 232 0.04 20.63 -5.68
C GLU A 232 -0.38 21.89 -4.90
N ALA A 233 -1.45 21.81 -4.11
CA ALA A 233 -1.88 22.91 -3.25
C ALA A 233 -0.84 23.24 -2.17
N ALA A 234 -0.29 22.22 -1.48
CA ALA A 234 0.74 22.40 -0.46
C ALA A 234 2.03 22.99 -1.05
N LEU A 235 2.46 22.53 -2.23
CA LEU A 235 3.62 23.11 -2.94
C LEU A 235 3.36 24.56 -3.34
N ALA A 236 2.16 24.89 -3.84
CA ALA A 236 1.79 26.25 -4.18
C ALA A 236 1.80 27.20 -2.95
N GLU A 237 1.34 26.73 -1.80
CA GLU A 237 1.41 27.48 -0.53
C GLU A 237 2.86 27.72 -0.10
N ILE A 238 3.71 26.68 -0.13
CA ILE A 238 5.15 26.80 0.17
C ILE A 238 5.83 27.79 -0.77
N HIS A 239 5.56 27.72 -2.07
CA HIS A 239 6.10 28.67 -3.06
C HIS A 239 5.61 30.11 -2.83
N ALA A 240 4.36 30.28 -2.38
CA ALA A 240 3.80 31.61 -2.08
C ALA A 240 4.38 32.19 -0.78
N GLU A 241 4.68 31.35 0.22
CA GLU A 241 5.31 31.76 1.49
C GLU A 241 6.81 32.05 1.30
N ALA A 242 7.48 31.30 0.43
CA ALA A 242 8.89 31.50 0.13
C ALA A 242 9.07 32.78 -0.69
N GLU A 243 9.72 33.78 -0.10
CA GLU A 243 10.05 35.06 -0.77
C GLU A 243 11.07 34.88 -1.92
N VAL A 244 11.71 33.72 -2.00
CA VAL A 244 12.75 33.32 -2.97
C VAL A 244 12.46 31.92 -3.50
N PRO A 245 12.99 31.55 -4.68
CA PRO A 245 12.91 30.17 -5.17
C PRO A 245 13.45 29.18 -4.13
N LEU A 246 12.86 27.99 -4.06
CA LEU A 246 13.32 26.96 -3.13
C LEU A 246 14.74 26.50 -3.46
N ASP A 247 15.57 26.45 -2.46
CA ASP A 247 16.91 25.86 -2.46
C ASP A 247 16.87 24.32 -2.28
N GLY A 248 15.73 23.77 -1.82
CA GLY A 248 15.51 22.34 -1.67
C GLY A 248 14.15 21.97 -1.07
N LEU A 249 13.75 20.73 -1.26
CA LEU A 249 12.51 20.15 -0.75
C LEU A 249 12.77 18.82 -0.03
N VAL A 250 12.15 18.65 1.14
CA VAL A 250 12.04 17.34 1.80
C VAL A 250 10.67 16.75 1.51
N LEU A 251 10.63 15.59 0.87
CA LEU A 251 9.43 14.78 0.66
C LEU A 251 9.41 13.65 1.69
N ASP A 252 8.51 13.70 2.66
CA ASP A 252 8.42 12.71 3.73
C ASP A 252 7.36 11.63 3.41
N LEU A 253 7.84 10.41 3.17
CA LEU A 253 7.07 9.20 2.92
C LEU A 253 7.16 8.20 4.09
N ARG A 254 7.70 8.60 5.24
CA ARG A 254 7.80 7.72 6.41
C ARG A 254 6.43 7.33 6.94
N ASP A 255 6.30 6.05 7.31
CA ASP A 255 5.06 5.46 7.83
C ASP A 255 3.86 5.59 6.87
N ASN A 256 4.13 5.73 5.56
CA ASN A 256 3.13 5.75 4.50
C ASN A 256 2.99 4.34 3.88
N PRO A 257 1.88 3.61 4.14
CA PRO A 257 1.70 2.23 3.68
C PRO A 257 1.43 2.11 2.17
N GLY A 258 1.37 3.23 1.45
CA GLY A 258 1.06 3.27 0.03
C GLY A 258 -0.35 3.75 -0.27
N GLY A 259 -1.01 3.13 -1.23
CA GLY A 259 -2.35 3.45 -1.72
C GLY A 259 -2.43 3.32 -3.25
N LEU A 260 -3.08 4.28 -3.91
CA LEU A 260 -3.36 4.24 -5.33
C LEU A 260 -2.10 4.38 -6.20
N LEU A 261 -1.91 3.43 -7.11
CA LEU A 261 -0.81 3.41 -8.07
C LEU A 261 -0.79 4.67 -8.97
N ASP A 262 -1.95 5.08 -9.48
CA ASP A 262 -2.06 6.25 -10.34
C ASP A 262 -1.65 7.54 -9.63
N GLN A 263 -1.95 7.67 -8.34
CA GLN A 263 -1.52 8.80 -7.51
C GLN A 263 0.00 8.78 -7.30
N ALA A 264 0.60 7.63 -7.06
CA ALA A 264 2.05 7.51 -6.96
C ALA A 264 2.76 7.91 -8.27
N VAL A 265 2.22 7.44 -9.41
CA VAL A 265 2.74 7.80 -10.73
C VAL A 265 2.65 9.31 -10.96
N ARG A 266 1.49 9.93 -10.72
CA ARG A 266 1.28 11.37 -10.89
C ARG A 266 2.15 12.20 -9.94
N ILE A 267 2.33 11.74 -8.69
CA ILE A 267 3.22 12.42 -7.73
C ILE A 267 4.68 12.36 -8.18
N ALA A 268 5.15 11.20 -8.64
CA ALA A 268 6.51 11.10 -9.19
C ALA A 268 6.70 11.96 -10.47
N ASP A 269 5.66 12.04 -11.29
CA ASP A 269 5.62 12.82 -12.54
C ASP A 269 5.82 14.32 -12.30
N LEU A 270 5.40 14.86 -11.14
CA LEU A 270 5.63 16.28 -10.78
C LEU A 270 7.11 16.70 -10.82
N TRP A 271 8.03 15.75 -10.64
CA TRP A 271 9.47 16.05 -10.60
C TRP A 271 10.28 15.37 -11.72
N LEU A 272 9.62 14.61 -12.60
CA LEU A 272 10.26 13.89 -13.71
C LEU A 272 9.74 14.44 -15.04
N SER A 273 10.66 14.87 -15.91
CA SER A 273 10.31 15.44 -17.22
C SER A 273 10.18 14.37 -18.32
N ASP A 274 10.80 13.22 -18.14
CA ASP A 274 10.77 12.11 -19.09
C ASP A 274 11.20 10.80 -18.42
N GLY A 275 11.09 9.71 -19.17
CA GLY A 275 11.53 8.39 -18.73
C GLY A 275 10.44 7.54 -18.09
N LEU A 276 10.85 6.39 -17.60
CA LEU A 276 9.98 5.42 -16.95
C LEU A 276 9.86 5.76 -15.45
N ILE A 277 8.64 5.75 -14.91
CA ILE A 277 8.38 5.89 -13.48
C ILE A 277 8.34 4.51 -12.81
N VAL A 278 7.54 3.62 -13.35
CA VAL A 278 7.37 2.24 -12.86
C VAL A 278 6.82 1.37 -13.98
N TYR A 279 7.07 0.08 -13.94
CA TYR A 279 6.33 -0.86 -14.76
C TYR A 279 5.83 -2.03 -13.94
N THR A 280 4.73 -2.63 -14.42
CA THR A 280 4.13 -3.82 -13.80
C THR A 280 4.28 -5.01 -14.71
N LYS A 281 4.43 -6.20 -14.13
CA LYS A 281 4.37 -7.48 -14.85
C LYS A 281 3.31 -8.37 -14.21
N GLY A 282 2.30 -8.74 -14.97
CA GLY A 282 1.32 -9.73 -14.59
C GLY A 282 1.79 -11.15 -14.92
N ARG A 283 0.88 -12.11 -14.71
CA ARG A 283 1.12 -13.56 -14.93
C ARG A 283 1.55 -13.92 -16.36
N ARG A 284 1.17 -13.14 -17.35
CA ARG A 284 1.47 -13.38 -18.78
C ARG A 284 2.40 -12.29 -19.29
N GLU A 285 3.32 -12.63 -20.19
CA GLU A 285 4.28 -11.69 -20.79
C GLU A 285 3.62 -10.45 -21.43
N ASN A 286 2.41 -10.61 -22.00
CA ASN A 286 1.66 -9.51 -22.60
C ASN A 286 0.89 -8.64 -21.57
N GLN A 287 1.06 -8.87 -20.28
CA GLN A 287 0.45 -8.09 -19.18
C GLN A 287 1.45 -7.11 -18.55
N ARG A 288 2.51 -6.75 -19.26
CA ARG A 288 3.38 -5.65 -18.87
C ARG A 288 2.69 -4.32 -19.15
N GLN A 289 2.73 -3.41 -18.20
CA GLN A 289 2.25 -2.04 -18.32
C GLN A 289 3.36 -1.10 -17.84
N ASP A 290 3.71 -0.13 -18.68
CA ASP A 290 4.74 0.88 -18.42
C ASP A 290 4.05 2.21 -18.11
N PHE A 291 4.49 2.90 -17.06
CA PHE A 291 4.04 4.22 -16.66
C PHE A 291 5.20 5.19 -16.87
N LEU A 292 4.98 6.19 -17.72
CA LEU A 292 6.00 7.13 -18.18
C LEU A 292 5.78 8.50 -17.58
N ALA A 293 6.86 9.24 -17.40
CA ALA A 293 6.83 10.65 -17.03
C ALA A 293 6.49 11.55 -18.22
N HIS A 294 5.87 12.69 -17.93
CA HIS A 294 5.45 13.69 -18.90
C HIS A 294 6.08 15.04 -18.54
N GLY A 295 6.69 15.71 -19.51
CA GLY A 295 7.39 16.98 -19.28
C GLY A 295 6.49 18.22 -19.09
N GLU A 296 5.17 18.03 -18.95
CA GLU A 296 4.21 19.12 -18.72
C GLU A 296 3.96 19.26 -17.22
N ALA A 297 3.94 20.50 -16.72
CA ALA A 297 3.67 20.86 -15.33
C ALA A 297 4.64 20.26 -14.29
N THR A 298 5.90 20.05 -14.66
CA THR A 298 6.95 19.64 -13.73
C THR A 298 7.33 20.79 -12.80
N GLU A 299 7.54 20.45 -11.52
CA GLU A 299 8.12 21.36 -10.53
C GLU A 299 9.54 21.82 -10.94
N PRO A 300 10.00 23.00 -10.47
CA PRO A 300 11.35 23.47 -10.72
C PRO A 300 12.44 22.49 -10.29
N ASP A 301 13.62 22.61 -10.89
CA ASP A 301 14.76 21.70 -10.65
C ASP A 301 15.53 22.11 -9.36
N TYR A 302 14.85 22.04 -8.22
CA TYR A 302 15.49 22.15 -6.91
C TYR A 302 15.87 20.76 -6.38
N PRO A 303 16.92 20.63 -5.54
CA PRO A 303 17.29 19.38 -4.89
C PRO A 303 16.17 18.80 -4.03
N ILE A 304 15.99 17.47 -4.06
CA ILE A 304 14.98 16.77 -3.26
C ILE A 304 15.65 15.72 -2.39
N ALA A 305 15.27 15.67 -1.11
CA ALA A 305 15.55 14.57 -0.20
C ALA A 305 14.24 13.86 0.15
N VAL A 306 14.14 12.56 -0.13
CA VAL A 306 12.97 11.74 0.20
C VAL A 306 13.25 10.98 1.48
N LEU A 307 12.42 11.20 2.51
CA LEU A 307 12.50 10.45 3.76
C LEU A 307 11.69 9.16 3.68
N VAL A 308 12.31 8.05 4.03
CA VAL A 308 11.69 6.72 4.04
C VAL A 308 12.05 5.93 5.29
N ASN A 309 11.21 4.95 5.64
CA ASN A 309 11.47 3.98 6.72
C ASN A 309 10.75 2.65 6.45
N GLY A 310 10.88 1.69 7.35
CA GLY A 310 10.20 0.38 7.26
C GLY A 310 8.66 0.42 7.26
N GLY A 311 8.03 1.58 7.46
CA GLY A 311 6.61 1.81 7.27
C GLY A 311 6.26 2.40 5.89
N SER A 312 7.26 2.72 5.06
CA SER A 312 7.07 3.16 3.68
C SER A 312 6.89 1.93 2.79
N ALA A 313 5.72 1.76 2.17
CA ALA A 313 5.39 0.55 1.40
C ALA A 313 4.70 0.87 0.07
N SER A 314 4.74 -0.09 -0.87
CA SER A 314 3.93 -0.08 -2.10
C SER A 314 4.08 1.22 -2.93
N ALA A 315 3.04 2.06 -3.02
CA ALA A 315 3.04 3.34 -3.74
C ALA A 315 4.18 4.29 -3.29
N SER A 316 4.53 4.30 -1.99
CA SER A 316 5.67 5.05 -1.46
C SER A 316 6.99 4.57 -2.06
N GLU A 317 7.12 3.26 -2.24
CA GLU A 317 8.31 2.63 -2.82
C GLU A 317 8.41 2.88 -4.34
N ILE A 318 7.27 3.04 -5.00
CA ILE A 318 7.22 3.46 -6.42
C ILE A 318 7.79 4.87 -6.55
N VAL A 319 7.31 5.84 -5.75
CA VAL A 319 7.79 7.23 -5.80
C VAL A 319 9.28 7.29 -5.44
N ALA A 320 9.68 6.69 -4.32
CA ALA A 320 11.08 6.69 -3.89
C ALA A 320 12.00 6.03 -4.92
N GLY A 321 11.61 4.85 -5.44
CA GLY A 321 12.39 4.11 -6.43
C GLY A 321 12.48 4.80 -7.79
N ALA A 322 11.41 5.47 -8.24
CA ALA A 322 11.41 6.26 -9.47
C ALA A 322 12.37 7.44 -9.37
N LEU A 323 12.25 8.24 -8.31
CA LEU A 323 13.09 9.42 -8.09
C LEU A 323 14.56 9.05 -7.86
N GLN A 324 14.85 7.92 -7.20
CA GLN A 324 16.19 7.38 -7.00
C GLN A 324 16.81 6.93 -8.34
N ASP A 325 16.14 6.06 -9.07
CA ASP A 325 16.66 5.48 -10.32
C ASP A 325 16.86 6.55 -11.39
N GLN A 326 15.99 7.55 -11.46
CA GLN A 326 16.11 8.71 -12.36
C GLN A 326 17.10 9.77 -11.84
N ARG A 327 17.71 9.53 -10.66
CA ARG A 327 18.68 10.46 -10.02
C ARG A 327 18.10 11.86 -9.78
N ARG A 328 16.80 11.95 -9.53
CA ARG A 328 16.10 13.21 -9.26
C ARG A 328 16.10 13.57 -7.78
N ALA A 329 16.18 12.59 -6.90
CA ALA A 329 16.21 12.78 -5.46
C ALA A 329 17.22 11.85 -4.77
N LEU A 330 17.65 12.24 -3.56
CA LEU A 330 18.38 11.39 -2.63
C LEU A 330 17.39 10.77 -1.64
N ILE A 331 17.47 9.46 -1.46
CA ILE A 331 16.66 8.73 -0.50
C ILE A 331 17.41 8.68 0.84
N VAL A 332 16.76 9.12 1.91
CA VAL A 332 17.35 9.27 3.25
C VAL A 332 16.48 8.52 4.27
N GLY A 333 17.08 7.77 5.17
CA GLY A 333 16.36 7.08 6.25
C GLY A 333 16.75 5.62 6.40
N GLN A 334 15.77 4.73 6.35
CA GLN A 334 15.95 3.28 6.52
C GLN A 334 15.33 2.54 5.35
N ASP A 335 15.70 1.26 5.16
CA ASP A 335 15.07 0.39 4.16
C ASP A 335 13.54 0.43 4.28
N THR A 336 12.86 0.44 3.14
CA THR A 336 11.41 0.40 3.07
C THR A 336 10.87 -1.02 3.30
N PHE A 337 9.55 -1.19 3.34
CA PHE A 337 8.89 -2.45 3.69
C PHE A 337 9.18 -3.60 2.70
N GLY A 338 9.18 -3.33 1.39
CA GLY A 338 9.42 -4.31 0.33
C GLY A 338 8.16 -4.90 -0.28
N MET A 339 7.04 -4.18 -0.28
CA MET A 339 5.78 -4.63 -0.89
C MET A 339 5.76 -4.31 -2.38
N GLY A 340 6.25 -5.25 -3.19
CA GLY A 340 6.32 -5.11 -4.65
C GLY A 340 5.11 -5.65 -5.41
N SER A 341 4.01 -5.97 -4.75
CA SER A 341 2.83 -6.58 -5.36
C SER A 341 1.70 -5.59 -5.64
N VAL A 342 1.03 -5.77 -6.79
CA VAL A 342 -0.13 -4.98 -7.24
C VAL A 342 -1.41 -5.68 -6.84
N GLN A 343 -2.23 -5.07 -5.99
CA GLN A 343 -3.56 -5.55 -5.66
C GLN A 343 -4.61 -4.91 -6.58
N THR A 344 -5.42 -5.77 -7.22
CA THR A 344 -6.62 -5.35 -7.94
C THR A 344 -7.85 -5.71 -7.12
N VAL A 345 -8.74 -4.76 -6.96
CA VAL A 345 -10.01 -4.96 -6.27
C VAL A 345 -11.10 -5.21 -7.29
N PHE A 346 -11.77 -6.35 -7.18
CA PHE A 346 -12.91 -6.74 -7.99
C PHE A 346 -14.17 -6.61 -7.16
N PRO A 347 -15.14 -5.74 -7.56
CA PRO A 347 -16.44 -5.70 -6.91
C PRO A 347 -17.20 -7.02 -7.15
N LEU A 348 -17.84 -7.52 -6.09
CA LEU A 348 -18.66 -8.72 -6.12
C LEU A 348 -20.11 -8.35 -5.82
N GLU A 349 -21.06 -9.27 -6.13
CA GLU A 349 -22.45 -9.10 -5.78
C GLU A 349 -22.66 -8.99 -4.26
N GLY A 350 -23.61 -8.15 -3.82
CA GLY A 350 -23.93 -7.95 -2.42
C GLY A 350 -22.95 -7.05 -1.67
N ASP A 351 -22.36 -6.06 -2.36
CA ASP A 351 -21.45 -5.07 -1.81
C ASP A 351 -20.18 -5.66 -1.14
N HIS A 352 -19.77 -6.83 -1.62
CA HIS A 352 -18.51 -7.47 -1.25
C HIS A 352 -17.39 -7.12 -2.23
N GLY A 353 -16.14 -7.32 -1.82
CA GLY A 353 -14.97 -7.15 -2.67
C GLY A 353 -14.04 -8.37 -2.68
N LEU A 354 -13.29 -8.51 -3.74
CA LEU A 354 -12.17 -9.43 -3.83
C LEU A 354 -10.90 -8.60 -4.09
N ARG A 355 -10.01 -8.53 -3.14
CA ARG A 355 -8.67 -7.99 -3.32
C ARG A 355 -7.74 -9.12 -3.72
N LEU A 356 -7.08 -9.00 -4.87
CA LEU A 356 -6.26 -10.05 -5.45
C LEU A 356 -4.96 -9.49 -6.00
N THR A 357 -3.84 -10.14 -5.70
CA THR A 357 -2.55 -9.83 -6.31
C THR A 357 -2.55 -10.25 -7.78
N THR A 358 -2.35 -9.29 -8.68
CA THR A 358 -2.47 -9.49 -10.13
C THR A 358 -1.18 -9.23 -10.90
N ALA A 359 -0.23 -8.51 -10.32
CA ALA A 359 1.06 -8.18 -10.92
C ALA A 359 2.11 -7.86 -9.85
N LEU A 360 3.36 -7.69 -10.28
CA LEU A 360 4.46 -7.17 -9.48
C LEU A 360 4.98 -5.86 -10.09
N TYR A 361 5.48 -4.95 -9.23
CA TYR A 361 6.13 -3.70 -9.64
C TYR A 361 7.63 -3.88 -9.82
N TYR A 362 8.15 -3.07 -10.74
CA TYR A 362 9.59 -2.94 -10.97
C TYR A 362 9.95 -1.47 -11.13
N THR A 363 11.07 -1.07 -10.56
CA THR A 363 11.60 0.29 -10.70
C THR A 363 12.07 0.55 -12.14
N PRO A 364 12.33 1.81 -12.53
CA PRO A 364 12.87 2.14 -13.86
C PRO A 364 14.13 1.35 -14.22
N ALA A 365 15.03 1.11 -13.28
CA ALA A 365 16.24 0.32 -13.48
C ALA A 365 15.98 -1.21 -13.60
N GLY A 366 14.74 -1.65 -13.43
CA GLY A 366 14.36 -3.06 -13.51
C GLY A 366 14.52 -3.85 -12.23
N ARG A 367 14.77 -3.18 -11.08
CA ARG A 367 14.82 -3.83 -9.76
C ARG A 367 13.42 -4.23 -9.32
N SER A 368 13.25 -5.43 -8.81
CA SER A 368 12.02 -5.80 -8.10
C SER A 368 11.98 -5.14 -6.72
N ILE A 369 10.83 -4.61 -6.34
CA ILE A 369 10.61 -4.05 -5.00
C ILE A 369 10.30 -5.18 -4.01
N GLN A 370 9.76 -6.31 -4.47
CA GLN A 370 9.30 -7.41 -3.64
C GLN A 370 10.40 -7.93 -2.71
N GLU A 371 10.12 -8.05 -1.42
CA GLU A 371 11.01 -8.41 -0.30
C GLU A 371 12.16 -7.41 -0.02
N VAL A 372 12.71 -6.80 -1.06
CA VAL A 372 13.92 -5.96 -0.95
C VAL A 372 13.58 -4.54 -0.53
N GLY A 373 12.51 -3.96 -1.10
CA GLY A 373 12.16 -2.57 -0.92
C GLY A 373 13.12 -1.61 -1.63
N ILE A 374 13.15 -0.37 -1.15
CA ILE A 374 14.07 0.68 -1.57
C ILE A 374 15.08 0.92 -0.47
N THR A 375 16.35 0.68 -0.77
CA THR A 375 17.46 0.98 0.12
C THR A 375 17.82 2.46 0.01
N PRO A 376 17.92 3.20 1.13
CA PRO A 376 18.25 4.62 1.10
C PRO A 376 19.69 4.85 0.61
N ASP A 377 19.92 5.98 -0.07
CA ASP A 377 21.27 6.43 -0.46
C ASP A 377 22.07 6.90 0.79
N ILE A 378 21.34 7.38 1.80
CA ILE A 378 21.89 7.82 3.08
C ILE A 378 21.11 7.15 4.21
N GLU A 379 21.74 6.15 4.83
CA GLU A 379 21.13 5.45 5.96
C GLU A 379 21.18 6.32 7.23
N VAL A 380 20.01 6.50 7.87
CA VAL A 380 19.85 7.25 9.12
C VAL A 380 18.88 6.51 10.03
N ALA A 381 19.39 5.90 11.08
CA ALA A 381 18.56 5.24 12.10
C ALA A 381 17.83 6.25 13.01
N ARG A 382 16.72 5.85 13.62
CA ARG A 382 16.03 6.65 14.65
C ARG A 382 16.81 6.63 15.98
N VAL A 383 16.66 7.69 16.78
CA VAL A 383 17.41 7.82 18.08
C VAL A 383 17.12 6.67 19.02
N ASN A 384 15.90 6.17 19.09
CA ASN A 384 15.50 5.06 19.97
C ASN A 384 16.20 3.74 19.68
N GLU A 385 16.66 3.52 18.44
CA GLU A 385 17.40 2.33 18.04
C GLU A 385 18.82 2.34 18.58
N PHE A 386 19.43 3.52 18.77
CA PHE A 386 20.75 3.66 19.39
C PHE A 386 20.72 3.45 20.91
N ALA A 387 19.66 3.90 21.59
CA ALA A 387 19.55 3.86 23.03
C ALA A 387 19.35 2.43 23.59
N SER A 388 18.71 1.55 22.84
CA SER A 388 18.38 0.18 23.27
C SER A 388 19.50 -0.85 23.02
N GLY A 389 20.51 -0.53 22.22
CA GLY A 389 21.58 -1.46 21.83
C GLY A 389 21.08 -2.70 21.04
N LYS A 390 19.80 -2.76 20.74
CA LYS A 390 19.15 -3.77 19.89
C LYS A 390 18.50 -3.06 18.72
N GLN A 391 18.99 -3.31 17.53
CA GLN A 391 18.31 -2.94 16.31
C GLN A 391 16.97 -3.70 16.30
N ARG A 392 15.87 -3.03 16.67
CA ARG A 392 14.52 -3.60 16.55
C ARG A 392 14.15 -3.56 15.07
N ARG A 393 14.30 -4.68 14.41
CA ARG A 393 13.88 -4.84 13.03
C ARG A 393 12.34 -4.77 12.99
N ARG A 394 11.78 -3.80 12.29
CA ARG A 394 10.34 -3.77 11.97
C ARG A 394 10.03 -4.94 11.04
N MET A 395 8.83 -5.50 11.18
CA MET A 395 8.31 -6.51 10.25
C MET A 395 8.37 -5.96 8.82
N ARG A 396 8.85 -6.78 7.91
CA ARG A 396 8.96 -6.48 6.47
C ARG A 396 8.17 -7.51 5.67
N GLU A 397 8.01 -7.27 4.38
CA GLU A 397 7.34 -8.21 3.46
C GLU A 397 7.97 -9.62 3.53
N ALA A 398 9.29 -9.71 3.59
CA ALA A 398 10.02 -10.97 3.71
C ALA A 398 9.72 -11.76 4.99
N ASP A 399 9.15 -11.13 6.01
CA ASP A 399 8.78 -11.77 7.29
C ASP A 399 7.33 -12.33 7.27
N LEU A 400 6.55 -12.05 6.20
CA LEU A 400 5.17 -12.51 6.07
C LEU A 400 5.11 -13.94 5.52
N GLU A 401 4.32 -14.80 6.16
CA GLU A 401 4.12 -16.16 5.67
C GLU A 401 3.35 -16.17 4.32
N GLY A 402 3.87 -16.89 3.32
CA GLY A 402 3.24 -17.00 2.00
C GLY A 402 3.48 -15.82 1.06
N HIS A 403 4.40 -14.88 1.39
CA HIS A 403 4.76 -13.78 0.49
C HIS A 403 5.38 -14.29 -0.82
N PHE A 404 5.34 -13.47 -1.87
CA PHE A 404 6.05 -13.76 -3.12
C PHE A 404 7.54 -13.57 -2.93
N THR A 405 8.33 -14.62 -3.24
CA THR A 405 9.79 -14.54 -3.17
C THR A 405 10.38 -13.74 -4.32
N HIS A 406 11.44 -12.98 -4.03
CA HIS A 406 12.24 -12.30 -5.04
C HIS A 406 12.92 -13.31 -5.97
N GLU A 407 12.99 -13.02 -7.29
CA GLU A 407 13.57 -13.92 -8.29
C GLU A 407 15.04 -14.32 -7.98
N ASP A 408 15.79 -13.48 -7.27
CA ASP A 408 17.19 -13.66 -6.87
C ASP A 408 17.40 -13.88 -5.36
N ALA A 409 16.35 -14.15 -4.57
CA ALA A 409 16.44 -14.25 -3.12
C ALA A 409 17.29 -15.44 -2.66
N THR A 410 18.31 -15.15 -1.85
CA THR A 410 19.00 -16.15 -1.03
C THR A 410 18.31 -16.20 0.33
N PRO A 411 17.91 -17.36 0.86
CA PRO A 411 17.21 -17.44 2.13
C PRO A 411 18.06 -16.89 3.28
N GLU A 412 17.62 -15.82 3.92
CA GLU A 412 18.18 -15.34 5.19
C GLU A 412 17.51 -16.06 6.36
N PRO A 413 18.23 -16.26 7.50
CA PRO A 413 17.68 -16.96 8.65
C PRO A 413 16.59 -16.17 9.34
N GLU A 414 15.53 -16.86 9.74
CA GLU A 414 14.37 -16.35 10.49
C GLU A 414 14.80 -15.56 11.75
N SER A 415 14.30 -14.33 11.89
CA SER A 415 14.51 -13.47 13.06
C SER A 415 13.21 -13.34 13.87
N GLU A 416 13.30 -13.51 15.18
CA GLU A 416 12.18 -13.43 16.12
C GLU A 416 11.51 -12.05 16.11
N SER A 417 10.17 -12.03 16.01
CA SER A 417 9.31 -10.86 16.04
C SER A 417 9.25 -10.21 17.42
N SER A 418 9.29 -8.88 17.50
CA SER A 418 9.10 -8.11 18.74
C SER A 418 7.82 -7.29 18.71
N GLU A 419 7.08 -7.30 19.84
CA GLU A 419 5.81 -6.59 20.06
C GLU A 419 5.94 -5.06 19.96
N PRO A 420 4.83 -4.34 19.60
CA PRO A 420 4.81 -2.88 19.49
C PRO A 420 4.82 -2.21 20.86
N GLU A 421 5.64 -1.20 21.05
CA GLU A 421 5.74 -0.41 22.29
C GLU A 421 5.06 0.96 22.14
N ALA A 422 4.49 1.40 23.26
CA ALA A 422 3.75 2.66 23.42
C ALA A 422 4.62 3.91 23.20
N ALA A 423 3.96 4.99 22.81
CA ALA A 423 4.49 6.31 22.49
C ALA A 423 5.53 6.82 23.51
N ALA A 424 6.69 7.21 23.00
CA ALA A 424 7.76 7.88 23.73
C ALA A 424 7.69 9.41 23.52
N GLU A 425 8.22 10.16 24.48
CA GLU A 425 8.36 11.62 24.49
C GLU A 425 8.95 12.15 23.16
N GLU A 426 8.62 13.38 22.79
CA GLU A 426 9.08 14.06 21.57
C GLU A 426 10.62 14.11 21.49
N GLU A 427 11.19 13.15 20.78
CA GLU A 427 12.62 13.13 20.48
C GLU A 427 12.92 13.92 19.20
N PRO A 428 14.12 14.53 19.07
CA PRO A 428 14.48 15.28 17.89
C PRO A 428 14.49 14.38 16.63
N ASP A 429 13.87 14.85 15.55
CA ASP A 429 13.82 14.14 14.27
C ASP A 429 15.18 14.21 13.55
N VAL A 430 16.04 13.25 13.89
CA VAL A 430 17.40 13.18 13.32
C VAL A 430 17.41 12.89 11.82
N GLN A 431 16.37 12.22 11.30
CA GLN A 431 16.26 11.92 9.87
C GLN A 431 15.91 13.18 9.08
N LEU A 432 14.95 13.99 9.56
CA LEU A 432 14.62 15.26 8.97
C LEU A 432 15.80 16.23 9.05
N ALA A 433 16.44 16.33 10.21
CA ALA A 433 17.64 17.17 10.37
C ALA A 433 18.73 16.79 9.37
N ARG A 434 18.96 15.47 9.17
CA ARG A 434 19.95 14.97 8.19
C ARG A 434 19.58 15.31 6.76
N ALA A 435 18.30 15.17 6.38
CA ALA A 435 17.81 15.53 5.05
C ALA A 435 18.08 17.03 4.75
N ILE A 436 17.79 17.92 5.69
CA ILE A 436 18.05 19.36 5.57
C ILE A 436 19.55 19.65 5.45
N GLU A 437 20.41 19.00 6.26
CA GLU A 437 21.86 19.16 6.15
C GLU A 437 22.39 18.75 4.77
N VAL A 438 21.87 17.67 4.20
CA VAL A 438 22.25 17.19 2.86
C VAL A 438 21.85 18.22 1.81
N LEU A 439 20.62 18.73 1.85
CA LEU A 439 20.13 19.74 0.93
C LEU A 439 20.97 21.03 1.02
N LYS A 440 21.25 21.51 2.23
CA LYS A 440 22.10 22.69 2.45
C LYS A 440 23.52 22.49 1.91
N SER A 441 24.08 21.31 2.11
CA SER A 441 25.40 20.98 1.60
C SER A 441 25.43 20.96 0.09
N TRP A 442 24.39 20.40 -0.54
CA TRP A 442 24.24 20.38 -2.00
C TRP A 442 24.18 21.80 -2.58
N THR A 443 23.27 22.63 -2.08
CA THR A 443 23.10 24.03 -2.50
C THR A 443 24.40 24.85 -2.34
N TYR A 444 25.13 24.62 -1.24
CA TYR A 444 26.42 25.27 -1.03
C TYR A 444 27.45 24.86 -2.08
N PHE A 445 27.53 23.57 -2.42
CA PHE A 445 28.43 23.07 -3.46
C PHE A 445 28.08 23.60 -4.86
N GLU A 446 26.82 23.74 -5.19
CA GLU A 446 26.40 24.32 -6.47
C GLU A 446 26.82 25.77 -6.58
N ARG A 447 26.56 26.57 -5.57
CA ARG A 447 27.01 27.97 -5.52
C ARG A 447 28.54 28.11 -5.65
N LEU A 448 29.32 27.21 -5.03
CA LEU A 448 30.78 27.19 -5.20
C LEU A 448 31.19 26.84 -6.64
N ARG A 449 30.48 25.96 -7.32
CA ARG A 449 30.73 25.60 -8.72
C ARG A 449 30.44 26.76 -9.64
N GLU A 450 29.32 27.43 -9.49
CA GLU A 450 28.93 28.59 -10.27
C GLU A 450 29.91 29.73 -10.14
N GLY A 451 30.27 30.13 -8.93
CA GLY A 451 31.28 31.15 -8.68
C GLY A 451 32.68 30.83 -9.23
N ARG A 452 33.00 29.51 -9.32
CA ARG A 452 34.24 29.08 -9.99
C ARG A 452 34.14 29.23 -11.52
N HIS A 453 33.00 28.89 -12.12
CA HIS A 453 32.77 29.04 -13.55
C HIS A 453 32.80 30.50 -13.98
N GLU A 454 32.18 31.41 -13.24
CA GLU A 454 32.24 32.86 -13.49
C GLU A 454 33.66 33.37 -13.41
N SER A 455 34.43 32.97 -12.40
CA SER A 455 35.83 33.38 -12.25
C SER A 455 36.75 32.81 -13.34
N MET A 456 36.47 31.67 -13.91
CA MET A 456 37.20 31.09 -15.04
C MET A 456 36.85 31.78 -16.37
N GLN A 457 35.57 32.13 -16.59
CA GLN A 457 35.14 32.88 -17.76
C GLN A 457 35.70 34.34 -17.74
N ALA A 458 35.73 34.97 -16.57
CA ALA A 458 36.35 36.30 -16.41
C ALA A 458 37.89 36.28 -16.62
N ARG A 459 38.55 35.13 -16.54
CA ARG A 459 39.99 34.94 -16.78
C ARG A 459 40.34 34.46 -18.19
N ALA A 460 39.36 34.17 -19.03
CA ALA A 460 39.63 33.81 -20.42
C ALA A 460 40.19 35.03 -21.16
N PRO A 461 41.38 34.97 -21.81
CA PRO A 461 41.92 36.09 -22.54
C PRO A 461 40.98 36.47 -23.69
N GLU A 462 40.65 37.78 -23.78
CA GLU A 462 39.96 38.33 -24.97
C GLU A 462 40.71 37.90 -26.21
N SER A 463 40.03 37.14 -27.10
CA SER A 463 40.59 36.76 -28.39
C SER A 463 40.87 38.05 -29.17
N THR A 464 42.15 38.38 -29.29
CA THR A 464 42.60 39.48 -30.17
C THR A 464 42.05 39.27 -31.58
N PRO A 465 41.31 40.23 -32.16
CA PRO A 465 40.80 40.08 -33.49
C PRO A 465 41.98 39.98 -34.46
N ALA A 466 42.01 38.92 -35.26
CA ALA A 466 43.03 38.75 -36.30
C ALA A 466 43.06 39.96 -37.25
N ALA A 467 44.22 40.64 -37.35
CA ALA A 467 44.43 41.72 -38.24
C ALA A 467 44.12 41.24 -39.69
N GLN A 468 43.15 41.83 -40.33
CA GLN A 468 42.86 41.64 -41.72
C GLN A 468 44.06 42.16 -42.52
N ALA A 469 44.82 41.23 -43.13
CA ALA A 469 45.78 41.58 -44.19
C ALA A 469 45.00 41.96 -45.43
N THR A 470 45.09 43.21 -45.81
CA THR A 470 44.65 43.73 -47.12
C THR A 470 45.70 43.41 -48.18
N PRO A 471 45.30 43.15 -49.47
CA PRO A 471 46.15 42.68 -50.55
C PRO A 471 47.14 43.72 -51.05
#